data_192a9623b0acfd33245787272a702c7b
#
_entry.id   192a9623b0acfd33245787272a702c7b
#
_cell.length_a   1.000
_cell.length_b   1.000
_cell.length_c   1.000
_cell.angle_alpha   90.00
_cell.angle_beta   90.00
_cell.angle_gamma   90.00
#
_symmetry.space_group_name_H-M   'P 1'
#
loop_
_entity.id
_entity.type
_entity.pdbx_description
1 polymer ?
#
loop_
_entity_poly.entity_id
_entity_poly.type
_entity_poly.pdbx_seq_one_letter_code
_entity_poly.pdbx_strand_id
1 'polypeptide(L)'
;DGEWGKYAVDGRRSGYTYAAPETRAMQDDEFDNPGSIWVAKGEELWSTVDGANGKSCASCHADAAQSMRGVGARYPLVSKRGQLINIERRINLCRVGALGSAPWPDESESLLAMTTYIKHQSLGLPVSPVIDGAAAPFFAQGKEIYETRRGQLDLACVHCHEQNHGNMLRAQRLSEGMSN
;
A
#
# COMPACT_ATOMS: atom_id res chain seq x y z
N ASP A 1 13.57 15.17 -17.23
CA ASP A 1 12.23 14.71 -16.86
C ASP A 1 11.58 14.17 -18.14
N GLY A 2 11.44 12.84 -18.22
CA GLY A 2 10.82 12.17 -19.36
C GLY A 2 9.28 12.31 -19.34
N GLU A 3 8.62 11.82 -20.39
CA GLU A 3 7.15 11.82 -20.59
C GLU A 3 6.35 11.41 -19.33
N TRP A 4 6.93 10.58 -18.46
CA TRP A 4 6.27 10.01 -17.29
C TRP A 4 6.65 10.67 -15.95
N GLY A 5 7.60 11.60 -15.93
CA GLY A 5 7.93 12.44 -14.77
C GLY A 5 7.84 11.73 -13.42
N LYS A 6 6.88 12.15 -12.57
CA LYS A 6 6.65 11.60 -11.23
C LYS A 6 6.29 10.09 -11.20
N TYR A 7 5.91 9.51 -12.33
CA TYR A 7 5.56 8.09 -12.44
C TYR A 7 6.74 7.20 -12.86
N ALA A 8 7.95 7.72 -12.84
CA ALA A 8 9.17 6.97 -13.13
C ALA A 8 10.22 7.22 -12.04
N VAL A 9 10.83 6.15 -11.52
CA VAL A 9 11.90 6.19 -10.53
C VAL A 9 12.99 5.22 -10.96
N ASP A 10 14.24 5.70 -11.03
CA ASP A 10 15.42 4.89 -11.39
C ASP A 10 15.23 4.11 -12.71
N GLY A 11 14.59 4.73 -13.69
CA GLY A 11 14.35 4.15 -15.01
C GLY A 11 13.18 3.14 -15.07
N ARG A 12 12.55 2.82 -13.95
CA ARG A 12 11.34 1.98 -13.86
C ARG A 12 10.08 2.83 -13.81
N ARG A 13 9.02 2.35 -14.44
CA ARG A 13 7.75 3.07 -14.54
C ARG A 13 6.66 2.43 -13.70
N SER A 14 5.86 3.28 -13.08
CA SER A 14 4.66 2.88 -12.36
C SER A 14 3.67 2.12 -13.24
N GLY A 15 2.90 1.22 -12.63
CA GLY A 15 1.79 0.50 -13.29
C GLY A 15 0.78 1.44 -13.96
N TYR A 16 0.59 2.64 -13.45
CA TYR A 16 -0.25 3.69 -14.03
C TYR A 16 0.12 3.97 -15.50
N THR A 17 1.41 4.01 -15.84
CA THR A 17 1.88 4.32 -17.19
C THR A 17 1.53 3.23 -18.23
N TYR A 18 1.24 2.02 -17.76
CA TYR A 18 0.86 0.87 -18.59
C TYR A 18 -0.66 0.72 -18.73
N ALA A 19 -1.43 1.45 -17.93
CA ALA A 19 -2.89 1.41 -17.98
C ALA A 19 -3.44 2.10 -19.23
N ALA A 20 -4.62 1.67 -19.69
CA ALA A 20 -5.35 2.33 -20.77
C ALA A 20 -5.72 3.78 -20.36
N PRO A 21 -5.86 4.70 -21.34
CA PRO A 21 -6.19 6.10 -21.05
C PRO A 21 -7.44 6.25 -20.18
N GLU A 22 -8.48 5.46 -20.44
CA GLU A 22 -9.73 5.47 -19.69
C GLU A 22 -9.53 5.03 -18.23
N THR A 23 -8.69 4.02 -18.01
CA THR A 23 -8.32 3.55 -16.67
C THR A 23 -7.54 4.62 -15.91
N ARG A 24 -6.63 5.32 -16.58
CA ARG A 24 -5.90 6.44 -15.98
C ARG A 24 -6.83 7.58 -15.60
N ALA A 25 -7.73 7.96 -16.51
CA ALA A 25 -8.71 9.00 -16.25
C ALA A 25 -9.57 8.68 -15.01
N MET A 26 -10.05 7.43 -14.90
CA MET A 26 -10.79 6.96 -13.73
C MET A 26 -9.93 6.98 -12.45
N GLN A 27 -8.64 6.65 -12.52
CA GLN A 27 -7.75 6.72 -11.35
C GLN A 27 -7.46 8.15 -10.90
N ASP A 28 -7.42 9.09 -11.85
CA ASP A 28 -7.12 10.50 -11.59
C ASP A 28 -8.33 11.28 -11.06
N ASP A 29 -9.54 10.81 -11.31
CA ASP A 29 -10.77 11.43 -10.86
C ASP A 29 -11.23 10.82 -9.53
N GLU A 30 -11.22 11.63 -8.46
CA GLU A 30 -11.63 11.16 -7.12
C GLU A 30 -13.11 10.73 -7.06
N PHE A 31 -13.96 11.25 -7.93
CA PHE A 31 -15.37 10.91 -7.97
C PHE A 31 -15.62 9.59 -8.70
N ASP A 32 -14.94 9.37 -9.82
CA ASP A 32 -15.08 8.15 -10.63
C ASP A 32 -14.23 6.97 -10.09
N ASN A 33 -13.26 7.27 -9.22
CA ASN A 33 -12.38 6.24 -8.64
C ASN A 33 -13.15 5.36 -7.64
N PRO A 34 -13.34 4.07 -7.90
CA PRO A 34 -14.06 3.17 -6.98
C PRO A 34 -13.37 3.02 -5.61
N GLY A 35 -12.10 3.40 -5.50
CA GLY A 35 -11.38 3.43 -4.23
C GLY A 35 -11.87 4.52 -3.28
N SER A 36 -12.51 5.58 -3.77
CA SER A 36 -12.93 6.73 -2.97
C SER A 36 -13.98 6.37 -1.91
N ILE A 37 -14.85 5.39 -2.19
CA ILE A 37 -15.81 4.88 -1.20
C ILE A 37 -15.11 4.26 0.03
N TRP A 38 -13.95 3.64 -0.18
CA TRP A 38 -13.15 3.07 0.90
C TRP A 38 -12.42 4.14 1.69
N VAL A 39 -11.99 5.22 1.05
CA VAL A 39 -11.43 6.40 1.72
C VAL A 39 -12.47 7.03 2.64
N ALA A 40 -13.68 7.30 2.14
CA ALA A 40 -14.78 7.86 2.93
C ALA A 40 -15.17 6.98 4.13
N LYS A 41 -15.27 5.65 3.92
CA LYS A 41 -15.53 4.70 5.01
C LYS A 41 -14.40 4.68 6.05
N GLY A 42 -13.15 4.77 5.62
CA GLY A 42 -11.99 4.84 6.51
C GLY A 42 -11.95 6.13 7.32
N GLU A 43 -12.36 7.26 6.74
CA GLU A 43 -12.50 8.55 7.42
C GLU A 43 -13.56 8.50 8.53
N GLU A 44 -14.71 7.90 8.27
CA GLU A 44 -15.74 7.65 9.29
C GLU A 44 -15.19 6.83 10.46
N LEU A 45 -14.54 5.71 10.14
CA LEU A 45 -13.93 4.83 11.14
C LEU A 45 -12.81 5.51 11.94
N TRP A 46 -12.09 6.47 11.34
CA TRP A 46 -11.02 7.21 12.00
C TRP A 46 -11.51 8.00 13.23
N SER A 47 -12.69 8.57 13.12
CA SER A 47 -13.33 9.37 14.17
C SER A 47 -14.24 8.54 15.09
N THR A 48 -14.59 7.33 14.69
CA THR A 48 -15.50 6.46 15.45
C THR A 48 -14.83 5.94 16.73
N VAL A 49 -15.47 6.19 17.86
CA VAL A 49 -15.05 5.66 19.16
C VAL A 49 -15.27 4.15 19.21
N ASP A 50 -14.25 3.40 19.60
CA ASP A 50 -14.30 1.95 19.67
C ASP A 50 -13.47 1.41 20.85
N GLY A 51 -13.86 0.23 21.34
CA GLY A 51 -13.19 -0.48 22.41
C GLY A 51 -13.42 0.06 23.82
N ALA A 52 -12.87 -0.68 24.78
CA ALA A 52 -13.11 -0.44 26.21
C ALA A 52 -12.53 0.90 26.70
N ASN A 53 -11.55 1.46 25.99
CA ASN A 53 -10.89 2.70 26.40
C ASN A 53 -11.63 3.97 25.92
N GLY A 54 -12.76 3.84 25.21
CA GLY A 54 -13.57 4.96 24.75
C GLY A 54 -12.84 5.94 23.83
N LYS A 55 -11.93 5.44 23.01
CA LYS A 55 -11.07 6.25 22.11
C LYS A 55 -11.31 5.91 20.65
N SER A 56 -11.00 6.85 19.77
CA SER A 56 -10.89 6.67 18.33
C SER A 56 -9.44 6.80 17.87
N CYS A 57 -9.16 6.54 16.60
CA CYS A 57 -7.85 6.85 16.02
C CYS A 57 -7.54 8.35 16.14
N ALA A 58 -8.53 9.20 15.87
CA ALA A 58 -8.43 10.65 15.99
C ALA A 58 -8.11 11.11 17.42
N SER A 59 -8.50 10.39 18.45
CA SER A 59 -8.20 10.75 19.86
C SER A 59 -6.69 10.85 20.15
N CYS A 60 -5.85 10.11 19.41
CA CYS A 60 -4.40 10.13 19.57
C CYS A 60 -3.68 10.76 18.38
N HIS A 61 -4.23 10.64 17.17
CA HIS A 61 -3.60 11.06 15.93
C HIS A 61 -4.18 12.36 15.36
N ALA A 62 -5.24 12.89 15.96
CA ALA A 62 -5.93 14.11 15.52
C ALA A 62 -6.32 14.04 14.02
N ASP A 63 -5.98 15.07 13.25
CA ASP A 63 -6.23 15.12 11.81
C ASP A 63 -5.29 14.16 11.05
N ALA A 64 -5.88 13.24 10.29
CA ALA A 64 -5.14 12.25 9.52
C ALA A 64 -4.31 12.89 8.39
N ALA A 65 -4.78 13.96 7.77
CA ALA A 65 -4.06 14.64 6.70
C ALA A 65 -2.71 15.18 7.16
N GLN A 66 -2.59 15.50 8.44
CA GLN A 66 -1.35 15.96 9.05
C GLN A 66 -0.53 14.79 9.64
N SER A 67 -1.17 13.95 10.46
CA SER A 67 -0.48 12.93 11.25
C SER A 67 -0.11 11.67 10.46
N MET A 68 -0.85 11.35 9.40
CA MET A 68 -0.62 10.18 8.56
C MET A 68 0.07 10.50 7.23
N ARG A 69 0.37 11.77 6.94
CA ARG A 69 1.10 12.15 5.73
C ARG A 69 2.43 11.39 5.62
N GLY A 70 2.64 10.71 4.50
CA GLY A 70 3.84 9.91 4.23
C GLY A 70 3.91 8.57 4.97
N VAL A 71 2.91 8.23 5.80
CA VAL A 71 2.88 6.93 6.47
C VAL A 71 2.76 5.81 5.45
N GLY A 72 1.85 5.92 4.46
CA GLY A 72 1.67 4.92 3.40
C GLY A 72 2.94 4.67 2.57
N ALA A 73 3.74 5.71 2.36
CA ALA A 73 4.97 5.63 1.57
C ALA A 73 6.12 4.89 2.27
N ARG A 74 6.10 4.78 3.60
CA ARG A 74 7.19 4.22 4.41
C ARG A 74 7.01 2.75 4.81
N TYR A 75 5.82 2.19 4.59
CA TYR A 75 5.55 0.78 4.92
C TYR A 75 5.85 -0.14 3.73
N PRO A 76 6.26 -1.40 4.00
CA PRO A 76 6.42 -2.04 5.32
C PRO A 76 7.62 -1.50 6.09
N LEU A 77 7.65 -1.72 7.40
CA LEU A 77 8.78 -1.36 8.25
C LEU A 77 9.09 -2.46 9.29
N VAL A 78 10.31 -2.43 9.81
CA VAL A 78 10.71 -3.34 10.89
C VAL A 78 10.44 -2.67 12.24
N SER A 79 9.66 -3.33 13.09
CA SER A 79 9.33 -2.87 14.42
C SER A 79 10.55 -2.91 15.37
N LYS A 80 10.46 -2.23 16.51
CA LYS A 80 11.49 -2.31 17.58
C LYS A 80 11.73 -3.75 18.09
N ARG A 81 10.80 -4.67 17.85
CA ARG A 81 10.91 -6.09 18.19
C ARG A 81 11.49 -6.94 17.05
N GLY A 82 12.03 -6.33 16.01
CA GLY A 82 12.61 -7.02 14.86
C GLY A 82 11.58 -7.69 13.92
N GLN A 83 10.31 -7.34 14.00
CA GLN A 83 9.26 -7.93 13.16
C GLN A 83 8.93 -7.01 11.98
N LEU A 84 8.87 -7.56 10.77
CA LEU A 84 8.32 -6.86 9.61
C LEU A 84 6.82 -6.67 9.81
N ILE A 85 6.35 -5.43 9.67
CA ILE A 85 4.94 -5.07 9.82
C ILE A 85 4.47 -4.20 8.66
N ASN A 86 3.26 -4.46 8.19
CA ASN A 86 2.52 -3.64 7.25
C ASN A 86 1.58 -2.67 7.99
N ILE A 87 0.87 -1.85 7.26
CA ILE A 87 -0.08 -0.87 7.84
C ILE A 87 -1.22 -1.58 8.57
N GLU A 88 -1.77 -2.65 8.00
CA GLU A 88 -2.88 -3.44 8.54
C GLU A 88 -2.52 -3.99 9.93
N ARG A 89 -1.33 -4.58 10.04
CA ARG A 89 -0.84 -5.06 11.34
C ARG A 89 -0.63 -3.90 12.32
N ARG A 90 -0.14 -2.75 11.86
CA ARG A 90 0.00 -1.55 12.70
C ARG A 90 -1.34 -1.07 13.22
N ILE A 91 -2.37 -1.02 12.38
CA ILE A 91 -3.73 -0.66 12.77
C ILE A 91 -4.21 -1.58 13.90
N ASN A 92 -4.10 -2.89 13.70
CA ASN A 92 -4.54 -3.88 14.68
C ASN A 92 -3.75 -3.81 16.00
N LEU A 93 -2.44 -3.53 15.97
CA LEU A 93 -1.65 -3.28 17.18
C LEU A 93 -2.15 -2.05 17.96
N CYS A 94 -2.54 -0.98 17.27
CA CYS A 94 -3.13 0.20 17.91
C CYS A 94 -4.53 -0.09 18.46
N ARG A 95 -5.36 -0.84 17.71
CA ARG A 95 -6.69 -1.24 18.18
C ARG A 95 -6.62 -2.00 19.49
N VAL A 96 -5.78 -3.02 19.55
CA VAL A 96 -5.64 -3.84 20.75
C VAL A 96 -5.01 -3.04 21.92
N GLY A 97 -3.90 -2.36 21.66
CA GLY A 97 -3.12 -1.72 22.72
C GLY A 97 -3.65 -0.38 23.19
N ALA A 98 -4.20 0.45 22.29
CA ALA A 98 -4.62 1.81 22.61
C ALA A 98 -6.13 1.97 22.76
N LEU A 99 -6.92 1.28 21.93
CA LEU A 99 -8.37 1.37 22.00
C LEU A 99 -8.99 0.34 22.94
N GLY A 100 -8.29 -0.77 23.24
CA GLY A 100 -8.87 -1.90 23.97
C GLY A 100 -9.93 -2.64 23.16
N SER A 101 -9.78 -2.66 21.82
CA SER A 101 -10.68 -3.32 20.87
C SER A 101 -10.08 -4.63 20.38
N ALA A 102 -10.93 -5.55 19.93
CA ALA A 102 -10.46 -6.71 19.19
C ALA A 102 -9.78 -6.29 17.86
N PRO A 103 -8.77 -7.04 17.39
CA PRO A 103 -8.23 -6.80 16.06
C PRO A 103 -9.30 -7.04 15.00
N TRP A 104 -9.29 -6.25 13.94
CA TRP A 104 -10.12 -6.56 12.78
C TRP A 104 -9.55 -7.78 12.04
N PRO A 105 -10.40 -8.69 11.55
CA PRO A 105 -9.95 -9.79 10.71
C PRO A 105 -9.20 -9.29 9.48
N ASP A 106 -8.23 -10.07 9.03
CA ASP A 106 -7.57 -9.81 7.76
C ASP A 106 -8.61 -9.76 6.64
N GLU A 107 -8.40 -8.89 5.65
CA GLU A 107 -9.31 -8.68 4.51
C GLU A 107 -10.72 -8.16 4.90
N SER A 108 -10.99 -7.84 6.17
CA SER A 108 -12.27 -7.24 6.56
C SER A 108 -12.43 -5.84 5.97
N GLU A 109 -13.68 -5.47 5.67
CA GLU A 109 -14.01 -4.14 5.12
C GLU A 109 -13.45 -3.00 5.97
N SER A 110 -13.56 -3.10 7.30
CA SER A 110 -13.07 -2.06 8.21
C SER A 110 -11.55 -1.93 8.15
N LEU A 111 -10.81 -3.05 8.08
CA LEU A 111 -9.36 -3.02 7.98
C LEU A 111 -8.90 -2.48 6.63
N LEU A 112 -9.55 -2.89 5.54
CA LEU A 112 -9.27 -2.40 4.18
C LEU A 112 -9.58 -0.91 4.05
N ALA A 113 -10.74 -0.45 4.55
CA ALA A 113 -11.13 0.96 4.53
C ALA A 113 -10.15 1.84 5.31
N MET A 114 -9.80 1.44 6.54
CA MET A 114 -8.84 2.18 7.35
C MET A 114 -7.45 2.22 6.71
N THR A 115 -7.00 1.11 6.14
CA THR A 115 -5.72 1.03 5.41
C THR A 115 -5.73 1.97 4.21
N THR A 116 -6.81 1.96 3.43
CA THR A 116 -6.99 2.83 2.27
C THR A 116 -6.97 4.31 2.68
N TYR A 117 -7.71 4.68 3.72
CA TYR A 117 -7.74 6.05 4.24
C TYR A 117 -6.37 6.54 4.69
N ILE A 118 -5.62 5.72 5.46
CA ILE A 118 -4.26 6.06 5.90
C ILE A 118 -3.30 6.20 4.71
N LYS A 119 -3.37 5.27 3.74
CA LYS A 119 -2.51 5.32 2.54
C LYS A 119 -2.85 6.52 1.66
N HIS A 120 -4.12 6.89 1.56
CA HIS A 120 -4.58 8.07 0.82
C HIS A 120 -3.90 9.36 1.30
N GLN A 121 -3.58 9.49 2.59
CA GLN A 121 -2.84 10.64 3.12
C GLN A 121 -1.40 10.75 2.56
N SER A 122 -0.94 9.75 1.83
CA SER A 122 0.36 9.71 1.17
C SER A 122 0.27 9.85 -0.35
N LEU A 123 -0.91 10.19 -0.88
CA LEU A 123 -1.14 10.34 -2.32
C LEU A 123 -0.11 11.32 -2.93
N GLY A 124 0.49 10.91 -4.05
CA GLY A 124 1.52 11.68 -4.77
C GLY A 124 2.92 11.62 -4.15
N LEU A 125 3.11 10.91 -3.04
CA LEU A 125 4.44 10.67 -2.48
C LEU A 125 5.01 9.35 -3.02
N PRO A 126 6.30 9.30 -3.38
CA PRO A 126 6.93 8.07 -3.82
C PRO A 126 6.99 7.04 -2.70
N VAL A 127 6.73 5.78 -3.03
CA VAL A 127 6.89 4.65 -2.10
C VAL A 127 8.39 4.47 -1.82
N SER A 128 8.79 4.62 -0.57
CA SER A 128 10.20 4.58 -0.14
C SER A 128 10.34 3.92 1.22
N PRO A 129 10.07 2.62 1.35
CA PRO A 129 10.36 1.89 2.58
C PRO A 129 11.88 1.77 2.79
N VAL A 130 12.30 1.68 4.05
CA VAL A 130 13.68 1.36 4.39
C VAL A 130 13.97 -0.09 4.02
N ILE A 131 15.00 -0.34 3.22
CA ILE A 131 15.40 -1.66 2.73
C ILE A 131 16.75 -2.14 3.27
N ASP A 132 17.44 -1.32 4.03
CA ASP A 132 18.76 -1.59 4.65
C ASP A 132 18.64 -1.84 6.16
N GLY A 133 19.77 -1.99 6.84
CA GLY A 133 19.84 -2.24 8.27
C GLY A 133 19.00 -3.44 8.70
N ALA A 134 18.08 -3.24 9.65
CA ALA A 134 17.19 -4.29 10.14
C ALA A 134 16.22 -4.82 9.09
N ALA A 135 15.96 -4.08 8.01
CA ALA A 135 15.09 -4.50 6.92
C ALA A 135 15.79 -5.35 5.86
N ALA A 136 17.12 -5.29 5.77
CA ALA A 136 17.88 -5.97 4.73
C ALA A 136 17.61 -7.49 4.62
N PRO A 137 17.50 -8.27 5.69
CA PRO A 137 17.18 -9.70 5.59
C PRO A 137 15.79 -9.95 4.99
N PHE A 138 14.80 -9.11 5.33
CA PHE A 138 13.44 -9.23 4.79
C PHE A 138 13.39 -8.84 3.31
N PHE A 139 14.15 -7.80 2.93
CA PHE A 139 14.27 -7.41 1.54
C PHE A 139 14.94 -8.50 0.70
N ALA A 140 16.03 -9.11 1.20
CA ALA A 140 16.71 -10.22 0.53
C ALA A 140 15.78 -11.43 0.36
N GLN A 141 15.01 -11.78 1.39
CA GLN A 141 14.02 -12.86 1.31
C GLN A 141 12.91 -12.54 0.29
N GLY A 142 12.42 -11.30 0.26
CA GLY A 142 11.44 -10.86 -0.73
C GLY A 142 11.98 -10.94 -2.16
N LYS A 143 13.24 -10.57 -2.38
CA LYS A 143 13.92 -10.69 -3.65
C LYS A 143 14.04 -12.16 -4.09
N GLU A 144 14.45 -13.04 -3.20
CA GLU A 144 14.49 -14.49 -3.47
C GLU A 144 13.12 -15.03 -3.89
N ILE A 145 12.05 -14.63 -3.18
CA ILE A 145 10.67 -15.02 -3.53
C ILE A 145 10.29 -14.51 -4.92
N TYR A 146 10.64 -13.26 -5.24
CA TYR A 146 10.35 -12.62 -6.52
C TYR A 146 11.03 -13.29 -7.71
N GLU A 147 12.25 -13.79 -7.51
CA GLU A 147 13.08 -14.46 -8.53
C GLU A 147 12.84 -15.99 -8.61
N THR A 148 12.24 -16.59 -7.59
CA THR A 148 12.04 -18.06 -7.53
C THR A 148 10.83 -18.50 -8.32
N ARG A 149 11.03 -19.45 -9.23
CA ARG A 149 9.96 -20.09 -10.01
C ARG A 149 9.04 -20.91 -9.12
N ARG A 150 7.72 -20.83 -9.39
CA ARG A 150 6.68 -21.47 -8.57
C ARG A 150 5.46 -21.85 -9.40
N GLY A 151 4.67 -22.74 -8.81
CA GLY A 151 3.38 -23.17 -9.36
C GLY A 151 3.50 -24.04 -10.62
N GLN A 152 2.34 -24.37 -11.19
CA GLN A 152 2.25 -25.29 -12.33
C GLN A 152 2.89 -24.75 -13.62
N LEU A 153 2.91 -23.43 -13.78
CA LEU A 153 3.51 -22.78 -14.95
C LEU A 153 5.02 -22.53 -14.78
N ASP A 154 5.60 -22.91 -13.65
CA ASP A 154 7.00 -22.70 -13.32
C ASP A 154 7.50 -21.30 -13.64
N LEU A 155 6.75 -20.28 -13.20
CA LEU A 155 7.03 -18.86 -13.41
C LEU A 155 7.44 -18.17 -12.10
N ALA A 156 8.30 -17.16 -12.23
CA ALA A 156 8.62 -16.20 -11.18
C ALA A 156 8.09 -14.81 -11.56
N CYS A 157 7.92 -13.93 -10.58
CA CYS A 157 7.44 -12.57 -10.81
C CYS A 157 8.34 -11.80 -11.80
N VAL A 158 9.65 -12.00 -11.72
CA VAL A 158 10.67 -11.39 -12.58
C VAL A 158 10.40 -11.65 -14.08
N HIS A 159 9.85 -12.80 -14.43
CA HIS A 159 9.60 -13.13 -15.85
C HIS A 159 8.58 -12.19 -16.48
N CYS A 160 7.55 -11.78 -15.76
CA CYS A 160 6.54 -10.86 -16.26
C CYS A 160 6.95 -9.39 -16.02
N HIS A 161 7.42 -9.07 -14.83
CA HIS A 161 7.59 -7.68 -14.39
C HIS A 161 8.96 -7.06 -14.75
N GLU A 162 9.96 -7.86 -15.14
CA GLU A 162 11.23 -7.34 -15.63
C GLU A 162 11.53 -7.78 -17.07
N GLN A 163 11.43 -9.09 -17.34
CA GLN A 163 11.85 -9.62 -18.65
C GLN A 163 10.82 -9.39 -19.77
N ASN A 164 9.54 -9.29 -19.42
CA ASN A 164 8.43 -9.16 -20.36
C ASN A 164 7.55 -7.94 -20.12
N HIS A 165 8.01 -6.95 -19.32
CA HIS A 165 7.24 -5.71 -19.14
C HIS A 165 7.01 -5.03 -20.51
N GLY A 166 5.88 -4.35 -20.65
CA GLY A 166 5.46 -3.73 -21.89
C GLY A 166 4.75 -4.67 -22.87
N ASN A 167 4.92 -6.00 -22.74
CA ASN A 167 4.21 -6.98 -23.53
C ASN A 167 2.77 -7.16 -23.05
N MET A 168 1.91 -7.65 -23.95
CA MET A 168 0.52 -7.97 -23.62
C MET A 168 0.42 -9.40 -23.06
N LEU A 169 -0.28 -9.53 -21.94
CA LEU A 169 -0.80 -10.82 -21.46
C LEU A 169 -2.32 -10.75 -21.50
N ARG A 170 -2.92 -11.41 -22.50
CA ARG A 170 -4.34 -11.23 -22.83
C ARG A 170 -4.66 -9.75 -23.10
N ALA A 171 -5.59 -9.15 -22.37
CA ALA A 171 -5.99 -7.74 -22.51
C ALA A 171 -5.19 -6.78 -21.61
N GLN A 172 -4.23 -7.27 -20.85
CA GLN A 172 -3.45 -6.47 -19.89
C GLN A 172 -2.00 -6.32 -20.36
N ARG A 173 -1.47 -5.11 -20.28
CA ARG A 173 -0.06 -4.85 -20.50
C ARG A 173 0.71 -5.12 -19.19
N LEU A 174 1.77 -5.91 -19.28
CA LEU A 174 2.63 -6.20 -18.14
C LEU A 174 3.38 -4.94 -17.72
N SER A 175 3.25 -4.55 -16.47
CA SER A 175 3.98 -3.42 -15.87
C SER A 175 5.29 -3.89 -15.25
N GLU A 176 6.14 -2.94 -14.85
CA GLU A 176 7.39 -3.21 -14.11
C GLU A 176 7.14 -3.52 -12.61
N GLY A 177 5.89 -3.70 -12.21
CA GLY A 177 5.53 -4.06 -10.83
C GLY A 177 5.71 -2.94 -9.81
N MET A 178 5.95 -1.70 -10.25
CA MET A 178 6.01 -0.54 -9.35
C MET A 178 4.61 0.01 -9.09
N SER A 179 4.32 0.28 -7.81
CA SER A 179 3.13 1.03 -7.40
C SER A 179 3.35 2.54 -7.54
N ASN A 180 2.27 3.27 -7.66
CA ASN A 180 2.27 4.73 -7.62
C ASN A 180 2.50 5.25 -6.22
#